data_9f038b1869aa656ed9176b69a3949e87
#
_entry.id   9f038b1869aa656ed9176b69a3949e87
#
_cell.length_a   1.000
_cell.length_b   1.000
_cell.length_c   1.000
_cell.angle_alpha   90.00
_cell.angle_beta   90.00
_cell.angle_gamma   90.00
#
_symmetry.space_group_name_H-M   'P 1'
#
loop_
_entity.id
_entity.type
_entity.pdbx_description
1 polymer ?
#
loop_
_entity_poly.entity_id
_entity_poly.type
_entity_poly.pdbx_seq_one_letter_code
_entity_poly.pdbx_strand_id
1 'polypeptide(L)'
;MKDQTPMYYKPLYYAAENGEMEQYRASHFANQACRDAIEKAIAEHYRDNRLDPAAVKEVTEQFGYERTLVVLARTVKERDWDARFSNENKAWAKSLDDLPDPDTTSYFRYLINKSHPGLVDLFLTQARREYAKEQEKKPSVREGLKLNAERVAAGNKPVKHKEPEL
;
A
#
# COMPACT_ATOMS: atom_id res chain seq x y z
N MET A 1 7.47 15.29 8.31
CA MET A 1 8.34 15.16 7.14
C MET A 1 7.99 13.91 6.36
N LYS A 2 7.97 14.04 5.04
CA LYS A 2 7.54 12.95 4.19
C LYS A 2 8.64 11.93 3.96
N ASP A 3 8.31 10.66 4.12
CA ASP A 3 9.24 9.60 3.83
C ASP A 3 9.27 9.36 2.34
N GLN A 4 10.44 9.40 1.74
CA GLN A 4 10.58 9.25 0.30
C GLN A 4 11.38 8.01 -0.07
N THR A 5 11.53 7.09 0.87
CA THR A 5 12.23 5.85 0.62
C THR A 5 11.49 5.05 -0.45
N PRO A 6 12.19 4.61 -1.50
CA PRO A 6 11.52 3.82 -2.55
C PRO A 6 11.09 2.45 -2.01
N MET A 7 10.01 1.95 -2.56
CA MET A 7 9.58 0.58 -2.26
C MET A 7 10.54 -0.41 -2.89
N TYR A 8 10.76 -1.53 -2.22
CA TYR A 8 11.57 -2.61 -2.74
C TYR A 8 10.76 -3.90 -2.65
N TYR A 9 10.50 -4.53 -3.80
CA TYR A 9 9.58 -5.66 -3.86
C TYR A 9 10.25 -7.02 -3.99
N LYS A 10 11.55 -7.04 -4.28
CA LYS A 10 12.24 -8.30 -4.49
C LYS A 10 12.61 -8.95 -3.15
N PRO A 11 12.73 -10.29 -3.14
CA PRO A 11 13.08 -10.97 -1.88
C PRO A 11 14.53 -10.73 -1.48
N LEU A 12 14.81 -11.09 -0.23
CA LEU A 12 16.13 -10.89 0.35
C LEU A 12 17.25 -11.51 -0.48
N TYR A 13 17.04 -12.75 -0.94
CA TYR A 13 18.09 -13.44 -1.68
C TYR A 13 18.44 -12.70 -2.98
N TYR A 14 17.41 -12.13 -3.62
CA TYR A 14 17.64 -11.36 -4.84
C TYR A 14 18.48 -10.11 -4.53
N ALA A 15 18.15 -9.42 -3.45
CA ALA A 15 18.88 -8.22 -3.08
C ALA A 15 20.34 -8.57 -2.77
N ALA A 16 20.56 -9.68 -2.08
CA ALA A 16 21.93 -10.10 -1.73
C ALA A 16 22.73 -10.44 -2.98
N GLU A 17 22.09 -11.12 -3.95
CA GLU A 17 22.79 -11.53 -5.16
C GLU A 17 23.05 -10.38 -6.12
N ASN A 18 22.25 -9.33 -6.03
CA ASN A 18 22.34 -8.22 -6.98
C ASN A 18 22.89 -6.94 -6.40
N GLY A 19 23.45 -7.00 -5.19
CA GLY A 19 24.06 -5.83 -4.60
C GLY A 19 23.07 -4.76 -4.20
N GLU A 20 21.84 -5.13 -3.85
CA GLU A 20 20.77 -4.20 -3.54
C GLU A 20 20.32 -4.27 -2.09
N MET A 21 21.22 -4.73 -1.20
CA MET A 21 20.86 -4.87 0.20
C MET A 21 20.53 -3.55 0.88
N GLU A 22 21.16 -2.46 0.46
CA GLU A 22 20.83 -1.16 1.04
C GLU A 22 19.40 -0.76 0.73
N GLN A 23 19.00 -0.97 -0.52
CA GLN A 23 17.63 -0.67 -0.93
C GLN A 23 16.64 -1.55 -0.20
N TYR A 24 16.97 -2.83 -0.04
CA TYR A 24 16.13 -3.77 0.68
C TYR A 24 15.93 -3.32 2.11
N ARG A 25 17.03 -3.04 2.82
CA ARG A 25 16.95 -2.64 4.22
C ARG A 25 16.18 -1.35 4.40
N ALA A 26 16.49 -0.36 3.56
CA ALA A 26 15.85 0.94 3.69
C ALA A 26 14.33 0.82 3.53
N SER A 27 13.89 0.04 2.54
CA SER A 27 12.48 -0.13 2.30
C SER A 27 11.78 -0.87 3.44
N HIS A 28 12.41 -1.91 3.96
CA HIS A 28 11.80 -2.69 5.03
C HIS A 28 11.78 -1.94 6.36
N PHE A 29 12.80 -1.13 6.64
CA PHE A 29 12.75 -0.27 7.81
C PHE A 29 11.66 0.79 7.67
N ALA A 30 11.48 1.33 6.47
CA ALA A 30 10.39 2.27 6.23
C ALA A 30 9.03 1.59 6.38
N ASN A 31 8.93 0.31 5.96
CA ASN A 31 7.70 -0.45 6.17
C ASN A 31 7.40 -0.60 7.66
N GLN A 32 8.43 -0.85 8.46
CA GLN A 32 8.24 -0.96 9.91
C GLN A 32 7.81 0.38 10.51
N ALA A 33 8.42 1.46 10.06
CA ALA A 33 8.04 2.79 10.55
C ALA A 33 6.60 3.11 10.15
N CYS A 34 6.21 2.71 8.94
CA CYS A 34 4.84 2.91 8.48
C CYS A 34 3.85 2.10 9.33
N ARG A 35 4.19 0.84 9.62
CA ARG A 35 3.38 0.02 10.51
C ARG A 35 3.18 0.70 11.85
N ASP A 36 4.27 1.18 12.44
CA ASP A 36 4.19 1.84 13.73
C ASP A 36 3.32 3.08 13.67
N ALA A 37 3.42 3.83 12.56
CA ALA A 37 2.60 5.02 12.39
C ALA A 37 1.13 4.67 12.26
N ILE A 38 0.81 3.57 11.56
CA ILE A 38 -0.57 3.11 11.44
C ILE A 38 -1.12 2.76 12.82
N GLU A 39 -0.36 1.99 13.59
CA GLU A 39 -0.80 1.58 14.93
C GLU A 39 -0.99 2.78 15.84
N LYS A 40 -0.08 3.73 15.76
CA LYS A 40 -0.20 4.94 16.56
C LYS A 40 -1.41 5.78 16.14
N ALA A 41 -1.62 5.92 14.84
CA ALA A 41 -2.74 6.72 14.33
C ALA A 41 -4.07 6.10 14.73
N ILE A 42 -4.17 4.77 14.66
CA ILE A 42 -5.38 4.09 15.09
C ILE A 42 -5.65 4.38 16.56
N ALA A 43 -4.62 4.24 17.40
CA ALA A 43 -4.77 4.45 18.84
C ALA A 43 -5.17 5.89 19.15
N GLU A 44 -4.64 6.85 18.42
CA GLU A 44 -4.90 8.26 18.71
C GLU A 44 -6.23 8.75 18.16
N HIS A 45 -6.72 8.13 17.11
CA HIS A 45 -7.90 8.66 16.41
C HIS A 45 -9.15 7.79 16.53
N TYR A 46 -9.10 6.72 17.34
CA TYR A 46 -10.28 5.92 17.58
C TYR A 46 -10.97 6.42 18.83
N ARG A 47 -12.19 6.95 18.68
CA ARG A 47 -12.96 7.49 19.78
C ARG A 47 -14.44 7.27 19.52
N ASP A 48 -15.17 6.99 20.57
CA ASP A 48 -16.64 6.87 20.51
C ASP A 48 -17.06 5.86 19.44
N ASN A 49 -16.36 4.74 19.40
CA ASN A 49 -16.62 3.65 18.45
C ASN A 49 -16.44 4.07 17.00
N ARG A 50 -15.63 5.08 16.75
CA ARG A 50 -15.38 5.56 15.38
C ARG A 50 -13.90 5.82 15.19
N LEU A 51 -13.42 5.49 13.99
CA LEU A 51 -12.06 5.83 13.60
C LEU A 51 -12.11 7.08 12.74
N ASP A 52 -11.48 8.14 13.23
CA ASP A 52 -11.45 9.41 12.53
C ASP A 52 -10.62 9.25 11.23
N PRO A 53 -11.16 9.70 10.09
CA PRO A 53 -10.40 9.63 8.83
C PRO A 53 -9.06 10.35 8.88
N ALA A 54 -8.86 11.25 9.84
CA ALA A 54 -7.56 11.90 10.01
C ALA A 54 -6.44 10.89 10.24
N ALA A 55 -6.76 9.71 10.77
CA ALA A 55 -5.77 8.67 10.98
C ALA A 55 -5.12 8.27 9.67
N VAL A 56 -5.93 8.04 8.64
CA VAL A 56 -5.43 7.66 7.33
C VAL A 56 -4.61 8.79 6.72
N LYS A 57 -5.13 10.00 6.81
CA LYS A 57 -4.44 11.15 6.23
C LYS A 57 -3.08 11.35 6.85
N GLU A 58 -3.00 11.21 8.16
CA GLU A 58 -1.74 11.40 8.87
C GLU A 58 -0.66 10.43 8.37
N VAL A 59 -1.04 9.18 8.19
CA VAL A 59 -0.08 8.16 7.74
C VAL A 59 0.26 8.32 6.26
N THR A 60 -0.75 8.52 5.43
CA THR A 60 -0.50 8.60 3.99
C THR A 60 0.25 9.86 3.58
N GLU A 61 0.10 10.95 4.35
CA GLU A 61 0.89 12.15 4.08
C GLU A 61 2.36 11.92 4.39
N GLN A 62 2.64 11.09 5.36
CA GLN A 62 4.03 10.82 5.74
C GLN A 62 4.66 9.74 4.85
N PHE A 63 3.95 8.66 4.57
CA PHE A 63 4.53 7.49 3.90
C PHE A 63 4.02 7.26 2.49
N GLY A 64 2.96 7.93 2.08
CA GLY A 64 2.37 7.70 0.78
C GLY A 64 1.39 6.54 0.79
N TYR A 65 0.51 6.52 -0.21
CA TYR A 65 -0.50 5.47 -0.29
C TYR A 65 0.12 4.11 -0.61
N GLU A 66 1.13 4.10 -1.47
CA GLU A 66 1.70 2.81 -1.88
C GLU A 66 2.21 2.02 -0.69
N ARG A 67 3.09 2.63 0.10
CA ARG A 67 3.66 1.94 1.25
C ARG A 67 2.61 1.59 2.27
N THR A 68 1.72 2.54 2.56
CA THR A 68 0.66 2.30 3.54
C THR A 68 -0.20 1.11 3.14
N LEU A 69 -0.61 1.06 1.87
CA LEU A 69 -1.47 -0.03 1.40
C LEU A 69 -0.71 -1.35 1.33
N VAL A 70 0.59 -1.32 1.03
CA VAL A 70 1.39 -2.54 1.02
C VAL A 70 1.47 -3.16 2.41
N VAL A 71 1.72 -2.33 3.43
CA VAL A 71 1.79 -2.82 4.80
C VAL A 71 0.45 -3.43 5.21
N LEU A 72 -0.63 -2.75 4.88
CA LEU A 72 -1.98 -3.25 5.21
C LEU A 72 -2.31 -4.51 4.44
N ALA A 73 -1.99 -4.55 3.16
CA ALA A 73 -2.29 -5.70 2.32
C ALA A 73 -1.58 -6.96 2.83
N ARG A 74 -0.31 -6.80 3.19
CA ARG A 74 0.45 -7.95 3.67
C ARG A 74 -0.09 -8.43 5.00
N THR A 75 -0.49 -7.51 5.87
CA THR A 75 -1.07 -7.86 7.15
C THR A 75 -2.35 -8.68 6.97
N VAL A 76 -3.24 -8.21 6.09
CA VAL A 76 -4.50 -8.91 5.85
C VAL A 76 -4.26 -10.25 5.18
N LYS A 77 -3.31 -10.29 4.26
CA LYS A 77 -3.02 -11.52 3.53
C LYS A 77 -2.51 -12.62 4.46
N GLU A 78 -1.72 -12.24 5.46
CA GLU A 78 -1.22 -13.19 6.43
C GLU A 78 -2.28 -13.59 7.45
N ARG A 79 -3.37 -12.87 7.49
CA ARG A 79 -4.45 -13.12 8.45
C ARG A 79 -5.75 -13.47 7.74
N ASP A 80 -5.65 -14.17 6.64
CA ASP A 80 -6.83 -14.54 5.87
C ASP A 80 -7.82 -15.35 6.69
N TRP A 81 -7.34 -16.06 7.69
CA TRP A 81 -8.16 -16.87 8.57
C TRP A 81 -8.99 -16.04 9.56
N ASP A 82 -8.66 -14.76 9.74
CA ASP A 82 -9.26 -13.94 10.80
C ASP A 82 -10.55 -13.31 10.29
N ALA A 83 -11.67 -13.72 10.90
CA ALA A 83 -12.99 -13.25 10.46
C ALA A 83 -13.25 -11.78 10.79
N ARG A 84 -12.38 -11.16 11.58
CA ARG A 84 -12.55 -9.75 11.91
C ARG A 84 -12.15 -8.84 10.76
N PHE A 85 -11.42 -9.36 9.78
CA PHE A 85 -11.18 -8.63 8.53
C PHE A 85 -12.32 -8.92 7.57
N SER A 86 -12.76 -7.89 6.85
CA SER A 86 -13.86 -8.05 5.92
C SER A 86 -13.45 -8.89 4.71
N ASN A 87 -14.43 -9.58 4.12
CA ASN A 87 -14.17 -10.38 2.92
C ASN A 87 -13.71 -9.51 1.77
N GLU A 88 -14.21 -8.29 1.72
CA GLU A 88 -13.83 -7.36 0.66
C GLU A 88 -12.35 -7.02 0.74
N ASN A 89 -11.86 -6.71 1.95
CA ASN A 89 -10.46 -6.40 2.12
C ASN A 89 -9.57 -7.62 1.91
N LYS A 90 -10.04 -8.79 2.31
CA LYS A 90 -9.32 -10.04 2.06
C LYS A 90 -9.17 -10.30 0.57
N ALA A 91 -10.25 -10.11 -0.18
CA ALA A 91 -10.21 -10.33 -1.62
C ALA A 91 -9.29 -9.33 -2.29
N TRP A 92 -9.33 -8.08 -1.84
CA TRP A 92 -8.44 -7.06 -2.37
C TRP A 92 -6.98 -7.44 -2.14
N ALA A 93 -6.64 -7.85 -0.92
CA ALA A 93 -5.26 -8.20 -0.60
C ALA A 93 -4.78 -9.38 -1.44
N LYS A 94 -5.66 -10.36 -1.65
CA LYS A 94 -5.31 -11.53 -2.44
C LYS A 94 -5.09 -11.20 -3.92
N SER A 95 -5.69 -10.11 -4.38
CA SER A 95 -5.53 -9.72 -5.79
C SER A 95 -4.17 -9.10 -6.07
N LEU A 96 -3.41 -8.77 -5.02
CA LEU A 96 -2.10 -8.15 -5.16
C LEU A 96 -1.03 -9.24 -5.16
N ASP A 97 -0.24 -9.28 -6.24
CA ASP A 97 0.72 -10.37 -6.40
C ASP A 97 2.09 -10.09 -5.82
N ASP A 98 2.68 -8.98 -6.15
CA ASP A 98 4.10 -8.76 -5.85
C ASP A 98 4.30 -7.97 -4.57
N LEU A 99 3.80 -8.49 -3.46
CA LEU A 99 4.02 -7.83 -2.17
C LEU A 99 5.38 -8.26 -1.62
N PRO A 100 6.10 -7.33 -0.97
CA PRO A 100 7.36 -7.69 -0.36
C PRO A 100 7.18 -8.76 0.71
N ASP A 101 8.16 -9.63 0.84
CA ASP A 101 8.12 -10.65 1.88
C ASP A 101 8.12 -9.94 3.25
N PRO A 102 7.14 -10.24 4.09
CA PRO A 102 7.04 -9.51 5.38
C PRO A 102 8.08 -9.95 6.37
N ASP A 103 8.65 -11.13 6.18
CA ASP A 103 9.44 -11.73 7.23
C ASP A 103 10.28 -12.87 6.73
N THR A 104 11.41 -12.57 6.19
CA THR A 104 12.41 -13.60 5.99
C THR A 104 13.13 -13.86 7.30
N THR A 105 13.14 -12.84 8.17
CA THR A 105 13.59 -12.95 9.56
C THR A 105 12.73 -12.01 10.37
N SER A 106 12.62 -12.23 11.67
CA SER A 106 11.83 -11.34 12.51
C SER A 106 12.36 -9.90 12.50
N TYR A 107 13.60 -9.73 12.10
CA TYR A 107 14.25 -8.43 12.08
C TYR A 107 13.56 -7.45 11.09
N PHE A 108 13.06 -7.96 9.98
CA PHE A 108 12.42 -7.12 8.96
C PHE A 108 10.91 -7.23 8.95
N ARG A 109 10.35 -7.81 9.99
CA ARG A 109 8.91 -8.00 10.05
C ARG A 109 8.19 -6.66 10.16
N TYR A 110 7.14 -6.47 9.36
CA TYR A 110 6.40 -5.22 9.38
C TYR A 110 4.88 -5.42 9.44
N LEU A 111 4.43 -6.58 9.87
CA LEU A 111 2.99 -6.84 9.98
C LEU A 111 2.41 -6.10 11.18
N ILE A 112 1.20 -5.58 11.00
CA ILE A 112 0.50 -4.90 12.07
C ILE A 112 -0.05 -5.96 13.03
N ASN A 113 0.38 -5.90 14.29
CA ASN A 113 -0.04 -6.90 15.25
C ASN A 113 -0.42 -6.33 16.61
N LYS A 114 -0.27 -5.03 16.81
CA LYS A 114 -0.63 -4.42 18.09
C LYS A 114 -2.03 -3.83 18.11
N SER A 115 -2.57 -3.52 16.93
CA SER A 115 -3.89 -2.94 16.83
C SER A 115 -4.92 -4.04 16.70
N HIS A 116 -6.13 -3.75 17.19
CA HIS A 116 -7.24 -4.69 17.05
C HIS A 116 -7.54 -4.90 15.56
N PRO A 117 -7.67 -6.15 15.10
CA PRO A 117 -7.88 -6.41 13.67
C PRO A 117 -9.08 -5.68 13.06
N GLY A 118 -10.17 -5.52 13.84
CA GLY A 118 -11.33 -4.79 13.34
C GLY A 118 -11.00 -3.33 13.05
N LEU A 119 -10.12 -2.73 13.86
CA LEU A 119 -9.71 -1.34 13.64
C LEU A 119 -8.77 -1.24 12.46
N VAL A 120 -7.92 -2.23 12.27
CA VAL A 120 -7.05 -2.28 11.10
C VAL A 120 -7.91 -2.40 9.85
N ASP A 121 -8.97 -3.19 9.91
CA ASP A 121 -9.89 -3.35 8.78
C ASP A 121 -10.57 -2.02 8.44
N LEU A 122 -11.01 -1.28 9.45
CA LEU A 122 -11.61 0.04 9.23
C LEU A 122 -10.61 1.00 8.63
N PHE A 123 -9.39 1.00 9.15
CA PHE A 123 -8.34 1.86 8.63
C PHE A 123 -8.10 1.55 7.14
N LEU A 124 -7.99 0.28 6.82
CA LEU A 124 -7.75 -0.15 5.45
C LEU A 124 -8.90 0.26 4.53
N THR A 125 -10.14 0.06 4.97
CA THR A 125 -11.28 0.45 4.17
C THR A 125 -11.25 1.94 3.87
N GLN A 126 -10.94 2.76 4.87
CA GLN A 126 -10.85 4.19 4.69
C GLN A 126 -9.69 4.56 3.78
N ALA A 127 -8.54 3.90 3.94
CA ALA A 127 -7.37 4.17 3.13
C ALA A 127 -7.64 3.86 1.66
N ARG A 128 -8.30 2.74 1.38
CA ARG A 128 -8.64 2.37 0.02
C ARG A 128 -9.61 3.37 -0.60
N ARG A 129 -10.55 3.84 0.20
CA ARG A 129 -11.53 4.82 -0.26
C ARG A 129 -10.87 6.16 -0.58
N GLU A 130 -9.98 6.61 0.32
CA GLU A 130 -9.27 7.86 0.09
C GLU A 130 -8.33 7.76 -1.11
N TYR A 131 -7.70 6.62 -1.27
CA TYR A 131 -6.83 6.41 -2.42
C TYR A 131 -7.62 6.50 -3.73
N ALA A 132 -8.80 5.89 -3.75
CA ALA A 132 -9.64 5.95 -4.94
C ALA A 132 -10.03 7.39 -5.27
N LYS A 133 -10.33 8.18 -4.24
CA LYS A 133 -10.65 9.59 -4.45
C LYS A 133 -9.47 10.36 -4.99
N GLU A 134 -8.27 10.06 -4.49
CA GLU A 134 -7.07 10.73 -4.98
C GLU A 134 -6.83 10.43 -6.44
N GLN A 135 -7.08 9.18 -6.83
CA GLN A 135 -6.92 8.81 -8.24
C GLN A 135 -7.93 9.52 -9.11
N GLU A 136 -9.13 9.74 -8.62
CA GLU A 136 -10.13 10.49 -9.38
C GLU A 136 -9.78 11.94 -9.53
N LYS A 137 -9.04 12.51 -8.54
CA LYS A 137 -8.65 13.90 -8.60
C LYS A 137 -7.49 14.16 -9.55
N LYS A 138 -6.98 13.11 -10.18
CA LYS A 138 -5.86 13.23 -11.11
C LYS A 138 -6.25 12.71 -12.48
N PRO A 139 -7.31 13.25 -13.06
CA PRO A 139 -7.83 12.71 -14.33
C PRO A 139 -6.85 12.82 -15.47
N SER A 140 -6.08 13.91 -15.53
CA SER A 140 -5.14 14.07 -16.63
C SER A 140 -4.04 13.04 -16.57
N VAL A 141 -3.59 12.70 -15.38
CA VAL A 141 -2.59 11.66 -15.23
C VAL A 141 -3.18 10.32 -15.61
N ARG A 142 -4.39 10.07 -15.15
CA ARG A 142 -5.06 8.84 -15.51
C ARG A 142 -5.29 8.76 -17.00
N GLU A 143 -5.69 9.85 -17.59
CA GLU A 143 -5.90 9.88 -19.02
C GLU A 143 -4.61 9.66 -19.75
N GLY A 144 -3.54 10.27 -19.28
CA GLY A 144 -2.25 10.03 -19.86
C GLY A 144 -1.85 8.58 -19.76
N LEU A 145 -1.97 8.03 -18.58
CA LEU A 145 -1.64 6.63 -18.36
C LEU A 145 -2.63 5.73 -19.05
N LYS A 146 -3.87 6.08 -18.96
CA LYS A 146 -4.93 5.32 -19.54
C LYS A 146 -4.88 5.39 -21.04
N LEU A 147 -4.63 6.55 -21.57
CA LEU A 147 -4.45 6.73 -22.97
C LEU A 147 -3.21 6.03 -23.41
N ASN A 148 -2.19 6.07 -22.62
CA ASN A 148 -0.99 5.33 -22.91
C ASN A 148 -1.20 3.86 -22.75
N ALA A 149 -1.97 3.49 -21.77
CA ALA A 149 -2.29 2.10 -21.53
C ALA A 149 -3.34 1.66 -22.47
N GLU A 150 -4.15 2.54 -22.86
CA GLU A 150 -5.19 2.27 -23.82
C GLU A 150 -4.70 2.48 -25.19
N ARG A 151 -3.76 3.33 -25.28
CA ARG A 151 -3.06 3.53 -26.49
C ARG A 151 -2.01 2.53 -26.58
N VAL A 152 -1.62 2.18 -25.51
CA VAL A 152 -0.69 1.20 -25.31
C VAL A 152 -1.43 -0.06 -25.15
N ALA A 153 -2.37 -0.03 -24.39
CA ALA A 153 -3.26 -1.12 -24.30
C ALA A 153 -4.17 -0.92 -25.43
N ALA A 154 -4.07 0.10 -25.61
CA ALA A 154 -4.74 0.53 -26.68
C ALA A 154 -3.65 1.20 -27.37
N GLY A 155 -3.11 1.15 -26.28
CA GLY A 155 -2.70 1.90 -26.69
C GLY A 155 -2.31 1.97 -26.70
N ASN A 156 -2.03 1.82 -26.86
CA ASN A 156 -2.09 2.75 -26.85
C ASN A 156 -2.06 2.88 -26.90
N LYS A 157 -1.91 2.53 -27.35
CA LYS A 157 -2.14 3.30 -27.64
C LYS A 157 -2.02 3.78 -27.78
N PRO A 158 -1.85 3.59 -28.19
CA PRO A 158 -1.98 4.60 -28.32
C PRO A 158 -1.89 4.88 -28.42
N VAL A 159 -1.91 4.71 -28.98
CA VAL A 159 -2.09 5.61 -29.28
C VAL A 159 -2.05 5.78 -29.31
N LYS A 160 -2.07 5.51 -29.54
CA LYS A 160 -2.24 6.16 -29.83
C LYS A 160 -2.29 6.36 -29.88
N HIS A 161 -2.41 6.34 -30.12
CA HIS A 161 -2.63 7.06 -30.36
C HIS A 161 -2.65 6.99 -30.51
N LYS A 162 -2.60 6.69 -30.92
CA LYS A 162 -2.72 7.17 -31.26
C LYS A 162 -2.66 7.27 -31.45
N GLU A 163 -2.89 7.01 -31.36
CA GLU A 163 -2.99 7.50 -31.73
C GLU A 163 -2.93 7.62 -31.92
N PRO A 164 -2.61 7.21 -32.52
CA PRO A 164 -2.65 7.79 -32.74
C PRO A 164 -2.61 7.89 -32.89
N GLU A 165 -2.76 7.56 -33.15
CA GLU A 165 -2.95 8.11 -33.39
C GLU A 165 -2.78 8.28 -33.53
N LEU A 166 -2.49 7.72 -34.23
CA LEU A 166 -2.58 8.28 -34.39
C LEU A 166 -2.42 8.57 -34.48
#